data_e00f3ee3b9c24a1c3f1fbddf875b1687
#
_entry.id   e00f3ee3b9c24a1c3f1fbddf875b1687
#
_cell.length_a   1.000
_cell.length_b   1.000
_cell.length_c   1.000
_cell.angle_alpha   90.00
_cell.angle_beta   90.00
_cell.angle_gamma   90.00
#
_symmetry.space_group_name_H-M   'P 1'
#
loop_
_entity.id
_entity.type
_entity.pdbx_description
1 polymer ?
#
loop_
_entity_poly.entity_id
_entity_poly.type
_entity_poly.pdbx_seq_one_letter_code
_entity_poly.pdbx_strand_id
1 'polypeptide(L)'
;MSGYRDLYWQASDGLRLHARDYPAASGPARLPILCLHGLTRNAKDFGALAPRLAELGHRVLALDVRGRGGSERGAPERYVLPAYAGDVERLAQAIGIGRAIFIGTSMGGLITMEVAARAAGLIHAAVVNDVGPKLSPRGLARIAGYAGAAQAFATWDDAAAQVRQLNEDALPHYTARDWRAMAERMFRESDGVVIADYDPGIAVPFKSAPAGADPQQRWEALVTGRPILVLRGARSDLLDQDAAEAMVAGKPNARLEMVRDVGHAPMLDEPDALAAIIRFLADIG
;
A
#
# COMPACT_ATOMS: atom_id res chain seq x y z
N MET A 1 -3.50 -15.54 18.80
CA MET A 1 -4.23 -15.90 17.56
C MET A 1 -4.14 -14.71 16.64
N SER A 2 -3.82 -14.92 15.35
CA SER A 2 -3.87 -13.86 14.36
C SER A 2 -5.29 -13.31 14.30
N GLY A 3 -5.48 -12.01 14.50
CA GLY A 3 -6.81 -11.39 14.53
C GLY A 3 -7.49 -11.30 13.16
N TYR A 4 -7.04 -12.06 12.15
CA TYR A 4 -7.57 -12.07 10.79
C TYR A 4 -7.88 -13.49 10.30
N ARG A 5 -8.67 -13.57 9.21
CA ARG A 5 -8.90 -14.77 8.40
C ARG A 5 -8.30 -14.57 7.02
N ASP A 6 -7.84 -15.65 6.41
CA ASP A 6 -7.42 -15.61 5.00
C ASP A 6 -8.66 -15.57 4.10
N LEU A 7 -8.72 -14.61 3.20
CA LEU A 7 -9.76 -14.44 2.19
C LEU A 7 -9.14 -14.63 0.81
N TYR A 8 -9.82 -15.38 -0.05
CA TYR A 8 -9.37 -15.61 -1.43
C TYR A 8 -10.45 -15.24 -2.43
N TRP A 9 -10.04 -14.70 -3.57
CA TRP A 9 -10.92 -14.46 -4.71
C TRP A 9 -10.18 -14.71 -6.02
N GLN A 10 -10.91 -14.69 -7.15
CA GLN A 10 -10.31 -14.89 -8.47
C GLN A 10 -10.24 -13.58 -9.25
N ALA A 11 -9.08 -13.29 -9.81
CA ALA A 11 -8.87 -12.27 -10.82
C ALA A 11 -9.58 -12.62 -12.14
N SER A 12 -9.66 -11.65 -13.06
CA SER A 12 -10.29 -11.85 -14.37
C SER A 12 -9.56 -12.86 -15.27
N ASP A 13 -8.27 -13.08 -15.01
CA ASP A 13 -7.39 -14.02 -15.70
C ASP A 13 -7.23 -15.35 -14.93
N GLY A 14 -8.09 -15.59 -13.92
CA GLY A 14 -8.15 -16.83 -13.18
C GLY A 14 -7.16 -16.98 -12.03
N LEU A 15 -6.26 -16.00 -11.82
CA LEU A 15 -5.35 -16.03 -10.67
C LEU A 15 -6.13 -16.00 -9.35
N ARG A 16 -5.74 -16.85 -8.40
CA ARG A 16 -6.22 -16.83 -7.03
C ARG A 16 -5.46 -15.76 -6.27
N LEU A 17 -6.20 -14.76 -5.76
CA LEU A 17 -5.67 -13.64 -5.01
C LEU A 17 -6.04 -13.79 -3.54
N HIS A 18 -5.27 -13.12 -2.67
CA HIS A 18 -5.35 -13.25 -1.23
C HIS A 18 -5.48 -11.90 -0.54
N ALA A 19 -6.21 -11.87 0.57
CA ALA A 19 -6.22 -10.77 1.53
C ALA A 19 -6.31 -11.32 2.97
N ARG A 20 -5.80 -10.54 3.92
CA ARG A 20 -6.08 -10.72 5.34
C ARG A 20 -7.34 -9.95 5.70
N ASP A 21 -8.39 -10.67 6.10
CA ASP A 21 -9.68 -10.12 6.50
C ASP A 21 -9.74 -9.99 8.03
N TYR A 22 -9.66 -8.77 8.53
CA TYR A 22 -9.79 -8.42 9.93
C TYR A 22 -11.25 -8.03 10.18
N PRO A 23 -12.04 -8.86 10.87
CA PRO A 23 -13.44 -8.55 11.16
C PRO A 23 -13.53 -7.32 12.07
N ALA A 24 -14.56 -6.51 11.84
CA ALA A 24 -14.87 -5.40 12.74
C ALA A 24 -15.15 -5.92 14.16
N ALA A 25 -14.71 -5.17 15.16
CA ALA A 25 -15.18 -5.39 16.53
C ALA A 25 -16.70 -5.16 16.62
N SER A 26 -17.33 -5.67 17.68
CA SER A 26 -18.76 -5.48 17.93
C SER A 26 -19.11 -3.99 18.01
N GLY A 27 -20.18 -3.57 17.33
CA GLY A 27 -20.63 -2.18 17.29
C GLY A 27 -21.42 -1.88 16.02
N PRO A 28 -21.80 -0.61 15.80
CA PRO A 28 -22.43 -0.18 14.54
C PRO A 28 -21.48 -0.45 13.36
N ALA A 29 -22.00 -1.04 12.29
CA ALA A 29 -21.23 -1.31 11.10
C ALA A 29 -20.75 -0.01 10.45
N ARG A 30 -19.40 0.13 10.32
CA ARG A 30 -18.75 1.21 9.58
C ARG A 30 -18.35 0.73 8.19
N LEU A 31 -18.06 1.67 7.30
CA LEU A 31 -17.56 1.32 5.97
C LEU A 31 -16.28 0.47 6.07
N PRO A 32 -16.16 -0.58 5.25
CA PRO A 32 -14.94 -1.39 5.22
C PRO A 32 -13.75 -0.57 4.73
N ILE A 33 -12.56 -0.99 5.16
CA ILE A 33 -11.30 -0.38 4.75
C ILE A 33 -10.53 -1.38 3.89
N LEU A 34 -10.09 -0.96 2.69
CA LEU A 34 -9.20 -1.72 1.81
C LEU A 34 -7.79 -1.15 1.92
N CYS A 35 -6.85 -1.96 2.37
CA CYS A 35 -5.44 -1.59 2.53
C CYS A 35 -4.61 -2.17 1.38
N LEU A 36 -3.85 -1.31 0.68
CA LEU A 36 -3.05 -1.63 -0.49
C LEU A 36 -1.58 -1.26 -0.25
N HIS A 37 -0.69 -2.22 -0.32
CA HIS A 37 0.72 -2.09 0.01
C HIS A 37 1.59 -1.53 -1.15
N GLY A 38 2.86 -1.25 -0.85
CA GLY A 38 3.88 -0.80 -1.81
C GLY A 38 4.36 -1.90 -2.78
N LEU A 39 5.18 -1.53 -3.75
CA LEU A 39 5.58 -2.36 -4.91
C LEU A 39 6.13 -3.75 -4.52
N THR A 40 7.09 -3.82 -3.61
CA THR A 40 7.78 -5.05 -3.18
C THR A 40 7.28 -5.58 -1.83
N ARG A 41 6.12 -5.10 -1.41
CA ARG A 41 5.52 -5.37 -0.10
C ARG A 41 4.35 -6.34 -0.21
N ASN A 42 3.67 -6.59 0.88
CA ASN A 42 2.48 -7.45 0.96
C ASN A 42 1.58 -7.05 2.14
N ALA A 43 0.48 -7.77 2.36
CA ALA A 43 -0.52 -7.51 3.40
C ALA A 43 0.02 -7.47 4.83
N LYS A 44 1.21 -8.07 5.11
CA LYS A 44 1.84 -8.05 6.44
C LYS A 44 2.18 -6.63 6.92
N ASP A 45 2.33 -5.66 6.00
CA ASP A 45 2.63 -4.27 6.36
C ASP A 45 1.52 -3.62 7.19
N PHE A 46 0.29 -4.05 7.03
CA PHE A 46 -0.84 -3.54 7.77
C PHE A 46 -1.11 -4.28 9.10
N GLY A 47 -0.22 -5.19 9.49
CA GLY A 47 -0.39 -6.01 10.70
C GLY A 47 -0.46 -5.22 12.02
N ALA A 48 0.14 -4.04 12.08
CA ALA A 48 0.01 -3.13 13.23
C ALA A 48 -1.23 -2.22 13.14
N LEU A 49 -1.56 -1.74 11.95
CA LEU A 49 -2.66 -0.80 11.71
C LEU A 49 -4.03 -1.49 11.69
N ALA A 50 -4.17 -2.60 10.94
CA ALA A 50 -5.46 -3.21 10.66
C ALA A 50 -6.23 -3.66 11.93
N PRO A 51 -5.60 -4.27 12.97
CA PRO A 51 -6.29 -4.57 14.21
C PRO A 51 -6.87 -3.34 14.91
N ARG A 52 -6.12 -2.22 14.92
CA ARG A 52 -6.56 -0.96 15.54
C ARG A 52 -7.79 -0.37 14.82
N LEU A 53 -7.80 -0.45 13.49
CA LEU A 53 -8.95 -0.01 12.71
C LEU A 53 -10.16 -0.94 12.89
N ALA A 54 -9.92 -2.23 13.07
CA ALA A 54 -10.95 -3.21 13.38
C ALA A 54 -11.59 -2.95 14.76
N GLU A 55 -10.78 -2.55 15.75
CA GLU A 55 -11.27 -2.11 17.08
C GLU A 55 -12.14 -0.86 17.00
N LEU A 56 -11.92 0.01 15.99
CA LEU A 56 -12.77 1.17 15.72
C LEU A 56 -14.08 0.84 14.98
N GLY A 57 -14.36 -0.44 14.71
CA GLY A 57 -15.59 -0.91 14.08
C GLY A 57 -15.54 -1.02 12.55
N HIS A 58 -14.36 -0.93 11.94
CA HIS A 58 -14.18 -1.16 10.51
C HIS A 58 -13.77 -2.60 10.22
N ARG A 59 -14.44 -3.28 9.27
CA ARG A 59 -13.84 -4.47 8.66
C ARG A 59 -12.66 -4.05 7.80
N VAL A 60 -11.47 -4.61 8.03
CA VAL A 60 -10.26 -4.22 7.29
C VAL A 60 -9.77 -5.37 6.43
N LEU A 61 -9.59 -5.11 5.16
CA LEU A 61 -9.04 -6.06 4.19
C LEU A 61 -7.65 -5.56 3.76
N ALA A 62 -6.60 -6.24 4.21
CA ALA A 62 -5.24 -6.00 3.75
C ALA A 62 -4.94 -6.95 2.59
N LEU A 63 -4.90 -6.38 1.37
CA LEU A 63 -4.76 -7.13 0.15
C LEU A 63 -3.30 -7.48 -0.13
N ASP A 64 -3.07 -8.72 -0.58
CA ASP A 64 -1.86 -9.06 -1.31
C ASP A 64 -2.12 -8.82 -2.81
N VAL A 65 -1.49 -7.80 -3.37
CA VAL A 65 -1.57 -7.52 -4.81
C VAL A 65 -0.95 -8.70 -5.56
N ARG A 66 -1.52 -9.08 -6.73
CA ARG A 66 -1.03 -10.21 -7.55
C ARG A 66 0.50 -10.29 -7.61
N GLY A 67 1.05 -11.49 -7.47
CA GLY A 67 2.49 -11.73 -7.44
C GLY A 67 3.18 -11.36 -6.12
N ARG A 68 2.44 -11.08 -5.04
CA ARG A 68 3.00 -10.78 -3.70
C ARG A 68 2.26 -11.58 -2.63
N GLY A 69 2.97 -11.89 -1.55
CA GLY A 69 2.40 -12.57 -0.39
C GLY A 69 1.69 -13.87 -0.74
N GLY A 70 0.45 -14.00 -0.30
CA GLY A 70 -0.42 -15.16 -0.56
C GLY A 70 -1.12 -15.18 -1.92
N SER A 71 -0.99 -14.12 -2.73
CA SER A 71 -1.55 -14.05 -4.08
C SER A 71 -0.67 -14.80 -5.09
N GLU A 72 -1.30 -15.50 -6.03
CA GLU A 72 -0.58 -16.22 -7.08
C GLU A 72 0.24 -15.30 -7.98
N ARG A 73 1.31 -15.86 -8.53
CA ARG A 73 2.16 -15.24 -9.53
C ARG A 73 1.52 -15.40 -10.90
N GLY A 74 1.68 -14.40 -11.76
CA GLY A 74 1.10 -14.38 -13.09
C GLY A 74 2.07 -13.92 -14.15
N ALA A 75 1.55 -13.67 -15.35
CA ALA A 75 2.34 -13.13 -16.45
C ALA A 75 2.88 -11.74 -16.08
N PRO A 76 4.21 -11.49 -16.22
CA PRO A 76 4.84 -10.23 -15.82
C PRO A 76 4.19 -8.99 -16.45
N GLU A 77 3.69 -9.09 -17.67
CA GLU A 77 3.03 -8.01 -18.42
C GLU A 77 1.70 -7.57 -17.76
N ARG A 78 1.17 -8.40 -16.85
CA ARG A 78 -0.06 -8.12 -16.09
C ARG A 78 0.20 -7.43 -14.76
N TYR A 79 1.45 -7.16 -14.39
CA TYR A 79 1.79 -6.40 -13.18
C TYR A 79 1.69 -4.89 -13.39
N VAL A 80 0.52 -4.43 -13.83
CA VAL A 80 0.23 -3.04 -14.20
C VAL A 80 -0.99 -2.51 -13.45
N LEU A 81 -1.06 -1.19 -13.25
CA LEU A 81 -2.13 -0.53 -12.47
C LEU A 81 -3.54 -0.91 -12.92
N PRO A 82 -3.88 -0.98 -14.23
CA PRO A 82 -5.22 -1.37 -14.65
C PRO A 82 -5.60 -2.81 -14.25
N ALA A 83 -4.63 -3.74 -14.21
CA ALA A 83 -4.88 -5.10 -13.74
C ALA A 83 -5.09 -5.14 -12.22
N TYR A 84 -4.25 -4.42 -11.46
CA TYR A 84 -4.38 -4.31 -10.01
C TYR A 84 -5.72 -3.69 -9.60
N ALA A 85 -6.14 -2.62 -10.26
CA ALA A 85 -7.44 -1.99 -10.01
C ALA A 85 -8.60 -2.95 -10.31
N GLY A 86 -8.54 -3.68 -11.43
CA GLY A 86 -9.52 -4.72 -11.76
C GLY A 86 -9.60 -5.84 -10.72
N ASP A 87 -8.49 -6.22 -10.10
CA ASP A 87 -8.47 -7.21 -9.01
C ASP A 87 -9.20 -6.71 -7.77
N VAL A 88 -9.03 -5.42 -7.42
CA VAL A 88 -9.73 -4.76 -6.32
C VAL A 88 -11.23 -4.67 -6.60
N GLU A 89 -11.62 -4.28 -7.81
CA GLU A 89 -13.02 -4.23 -8.25
C GLU A 89 -13.69 -5.61 -8.13
N ARG A 90 -13.00 -6.67 -8.54
CA ARG A 90 -13.51 -8.04 -8.42
C ARG A 90 -13.62 -8.53 -6.98
N LEU A 91 -12.67 -8.19 -6.12
CA LEU A 91 -12.80 -8.44 -4.68
C LEU A 91 -14.08 -7.79 -4.14
N ALA A 92 -14.25 -6.49 -4.40
CA ALA A 92 -15.40 -5.74 -3.91
C ALA A 92 -16.72 -6.37 -4.38
N GLN A 93 -16.81 -6.79 -5.65
CA GLN A 93 -17.96 -7.50 -6.20
C GLN A 93 -18.18 -8.86 -5.52
N ALA A 94 -17.11 -9.67 -5.36
CA ALA A 94 -17.19 -11.02 -4.83
C ALA A 94 -17.72 -11.08 -3.38
N ILE A 95 -17.44 -10.04 -2.59
CA ILE A 95 -17.85 -9.99 -1.17
C ILE A 95 -18.90 -8.91 -0.87
N GLY A 96 -19.51 -8.32 -1.91
CA GLY A 96 -20.64 -7.38 -1.79
C GLY A 96 -20.26 -6.01 -1.20
N ILE A 97 -19.03 -5.54 -1.39
CA ILE A 97 -18.61 -4.19 -1.00
C ILE A 97 -19.01 -3.19 -2.09
N GLY A 98 -20.05 -2.40 -1.84
CA GLY A 98 -20.47 -1.33 -2.75
C GLY A 98 -19.66 -0.03 -2.56
N ARG A 99 -19.11 0.21 -1.36
CA ARG A 99 -18.37 1.43 -1.00
C ARG A 99 -17.38 1.14 0.13
N ALA A 100 -16.15 1.68 0.03
CA ALA A 100 -15.09 1.44 1.01
C ALA A 100 -14.21 2.70 1.21
N ILE A 101 -13.47 2.70 2.30
CA ILE A 101 -12.34 3.61 2.53
C ILE A 101 -11.07 2.89 2.03
N PHE A 102 -10.19 3.62 1.36
CA PHE A 102 -8.94 3.07 0.84
C PHE A 102 -7.76 3.61 1.64
N ILE A 103 -6.80 2.75 1.97
CA ILE A 103 -5.50 3.14 2.54
C ILE A 103 -4.43 2.55 1.63
N GLY A 104 -3.79 3.41 0.83
CA GLY A 104 -2.82 2.97 -0.17
C GLY A 104 -1.43 3.55 0.08
N THR A 105 -0.42 2.68 0.25
CA THR A 105 0.98 3.09 0.39
C THR A 105 1.70 2.99 -0.95
N SER A 106 2.36 4.07 -1.40
CA SER A 106 3.18 4.06 -2.61
C SER A 106 2.39 3.50 -3.81
N MET A 107 2.78 2.38 -4.40
CA MET A 107 2.01 1.68 -5.44
C MET A 107 0.53 1.50 -5.06
N GLY A 108 0.21 1.21 -3.80
CA GLY A 108 -1.16 1.08 -3.32
C GLY A 108 -1.97 2.37 -3.47
N GLY A 109 -1.34 3.54 -3.30
CA GLY A 109 -1.95 4.84 -3.59
C GLY A 109 -2.20 5.03 -5.09
N LEU A 110 -1.27 4.61 -5.95
CA LEU A 110 -1.46 4.63 -7.41
C LEU A 110 -2.61 3.71 -7.85
N ILE A 111 -2.73 2.53 -7.25
CA ILE A 111 -3.87 1.62 -7.47
C ILE A 111 -5.17 2.30 -7.05
N THR A 112 -5.20 2.99 -5.91
CA THR A 112 -6.37 3.74 -5.44
C THR A 112 -6.79 4.81 -6.44
N MET A 113 -5.84 5.56 -7.00
CA MET A 113 -6.10 6.55 -8.05
C MET A 113 -6.64 5.91 -9.33
N GLU A 114 -6.12 4.74 -9.72
CA GLU A 114 -6.61 3.99 -10.88
C GLU A 114 -8.04 3.46 -10.65
N VAL A 115 -8.36 2.94 -9.46
CA VAL A 115 -9.73 2.55 -9.08
C VAL A 115 -10.67 3.74 -9.14
N ALA A 116 -10.23 4.92 -8.68
CA ALA A 116 -11.06 6.13 -8.73
C ALA A 116 -11.41 6.54 -10.17
N ALA A 117 -10.48 6.39 -11.11
CA ALA A 117 -10.71 6.68 -12.53
C ALA A 117 -11.68 5.68 -13.21
N ARG A 118 -11.78 4.44 -12.69
CA ARG A 118 -12.55 3.34 -13.30
C ARG A 118 -13.88 3.07 -12.61
N ALA A 119 -13.86 3.08 -11.28
CA ALA A 119 -14.98 2.69 -10.41
C ALA A 119 -15.15 3.69 -9.28
N ALA A 120 -15.33 4.96 -9.62
CA ALA A 120 -15.39 6.09 -8.69
C ALA A 120 -16.36 5.88 -7.51
N GLY A 121 -17.47 5.18 -7.73
CA GLY A 121 -18.48 4.89 -6.71
C GLY A 121 -17.99 3.97 -5.58
N LEU A 122 -16.96 3.18 -5.82
CA LEU A 122 -16.40 2.25 -4.83
C LEU A 122 -15.65 3.00 -3.71
N ILE A 123 -15.08 4.18 -3.98
CA ILE A 123 -14.26 4.91 -3.03
C ILE A 123 -15.11 5.94 -2.28
N HIS A 124 -15.24 5.80 -0.97
CA HIS A 124 -15.83 6.80 -0.07
C HIS A 124 -14.83 7.88 0.29
N ALA A 125 -13.68 7.47 0.76
CA ALA A 125 -12.57 8.32 1.20
C ALA A 125 -11.25 7.58 0.99
N ALA A 126 -10.11 8.28 0.99
CA ALA A 126 -8.83 7.61 0.89
C ALA A 126 -7.73 8.27 1.73
N VAL A 127 -6.83 7.41 2.22
CA VAL A 127 -5.51 7.78 2.73
C VAL A 127 -4.49 7.39 1.67
N VAL A 128 -3.78 8.39 1.14
CA VAL A 128 -2.72 8.22 0.14
C VAL A 128 -1.38 8.44 0.84
N ASN A 129 -0.65 7.34 1.04
CA ASN A 129 0.58 7.37 1.81
C ASN A 129 1.80 7.46 0.89
N ASP A 130 2.42 8.60 0.91
CA ASP A 130 3.71 8.98 0.36
C ASP A 130 3.87 8.73 -1.15
N VAL A 131 2.84 9.08 -1.90
CA VAL A 131 2.80 9.01 -3.35
C VAL A 131 1.85 10.06 -3.91
N GLY A 132 2.06 10.46 -5.17
CA GLY A 132 1.22 11.43 -5.85
C GLY A 132 1.31 11.30 -7.38
N PRO A 133 0.67 12.19 -8.11
CA PRO A 133 0.73 12.20 -9.57
C PRO A 133 2.11 12.59 -10.10
N LYS A 134 2.90 13.33 -9.34
CA LYS A 134 4.26 13.73 -9.67
C LYS A 134 5.23 13.10 -8.68
N LEU A 135 6.15 12.29 -9.18
CA LEU A 135 7.14 11.56 -8.39
C LEU A 135 8.55 12.07 -8.72
N SER A 136 9.42 12.07 -7.71
CA SER A 136 10.82 12.45 -7.84
C SER A 136 11.60 11.39 -8.62
N PRO A 137 12.37 11.80 -9.66
CA PRO A 137 13.24 10.89 -10.38
C PRO A 137 14.25 10.17 -9.49
N ARG A 138 14.71 10.81 -8.40
CA ARG A 138 15.64 10.23 -7.43
C ARG A 138 15.02 9.01 -6.74
N GLY A 139 13.82 9.14 -6.19
CA GLY A 139 13.12 8.05 -5.51
C GLY A 139 12.77 6.92 -6.48
N LEU A 140 12.34 7.26 -7.71
CA LEU A 140 12.07 6.26 -8.76
C LEU A 140 13.33 5.47 -9.13
N ALA A 141 14.47 6.13 -9.29
CA ALA A 141 15.74 5.48 -9.60
C ALA A 141 16.18 4.53 -8.46
N ARG A 142 16.04 4.96 -7.19
CA ARG A 142 16.33 4.11 -6.03
C ARG A 142 15.45 2.86 -6.03
N ILE A 143 14.15 3.00 -6.24
CA ILE A 143 13.20 1.88 -6.28
C ILE A 143 13.55 0.93 -7.45
N ALA A 144 13.83 1.46 -8.63
CA ALA A 144 14.22 0.67 -9.80
C ALA A 144 15.51 -0.13 -9.56
N GLY A 145 16.39 0.36 -8.69
CA GLY A 145 17.67 -0.30 -8.36
C GLY A 145 17.51 -1.60 -7.56
N TYR A 146 16.40 -1.79 -6.83
CA TYR A 146 16.17 -3.01 -6.05
C TYR A 146 14.92 -3.80 -6.46
N ALA A 147 13.96 -3.16 -7.12
CA ALA A 147 12.72 -3.82 -7.51
C ALA A 147 12.98 -4.94 -8.52
N GLY A 148 12.41 -6.13 -8.26
CA GLY A 148 12.57 -7.30 -9.10
C GLY A 148 13.90 -8.05 -8.94
N ALA A 149 14.76 -7.63 -8.00
CA ALA A 149 15.92 -8.43 -7.64
C ALA A 149 15.47 -9.76 -7.02
N ALA A 150 15.99 -10.87 -7.53
CA ALA A 150 15.81 -12.18 -6.92
C ALA A 150 16.70 -12.24 -5.68
N GLN A 151 16.17 -11.84 -4.53
CA GLN A 151 16.88 -11.83 -3.25
C GLN A 151 16.69 -13.16 -2.54
N ALA A 152 17.81 -13.79 -2.17
CA ALA A 152 17.85 -14.98 -1.35
C ALA A 152 18.96 -14.86 -0.32
N PHE A 153 18.69 -15.22 0.94
CA PHE A 153 19.61 -15.08 2.06
C PHE A 153 19.69 -16.42 2.82
N ALA A 154 20.89 -16.74 3.33
CA ALA A 154 21.07 -17.93 4.14
C ALA A 154 20.35 -17.82 5.50
N THR A 155 20.31 -16.60 6.04
CA THR A 155 19.69 -16.38 7.36
C THR A 155 18.75 -15.15 7.35
N TRP A 156 17.88 -15.10 8.33
CA TRP A 156 17.04 -13.93 8.59
C TRP A 156 17.84 -12.68 8.98
N ASP A 157 19.02 -12.86 9.58
CA ASP A 157 19.88 -11.74 9.97
C ASP A 157 20.54 -11.11 8.74
N ASP A 158 20.91 -11.92 7.74
CA ASP A 158 21.39 -11.41 6.45
C ASP A 158 20.28 -10.62 5.72
N ALA A 159 19.06 -11.15 5.73
CA ALA A 159 17.92 -10.45 5.16
C ALA A 159 17.64 -9.12 5.89
N ALA A 160 17.72 -9.11 7.23
CA ALA A 160 17.53 -7.90 8.03
C ALA A 160 18.65 -6.85 7.76
N ALA A 161 19.91 -7.31 7.61
CA ALA A 161 21.03 -6.43 7.25
C ALA A 161 20.80 -5.76 5.88
N GLN A 162 20.35 -6.53 4.89
CA GLN A 162 20.01 -5.99 3.56
C GLN A 162 18.85 -4.98 3.62
N VAL A 163 17.80 -5.29 4.38
CA VAL A 163 16.68 -4.36 4.58
C VAL A 163 17.14 -3.06 5.22
N ARG A 164 17.99 -3.14 6.24
CA ARG A 164 18.62 -1.99 6.87
C ARG A 164 19.39 -1.15 5.86
N GLN A 165 20.30 -1.76 5.11
CA GLN A 165 21.12 -1.07 4.11
C GLN A 165 20.29 -0.26 3.11
N LEU A 166 19.11 -0.78 2.71
CA LEU A 166 18.24 -0.13 1.75
C LEU A 166 17.36 0.97 2.35
N ASN A 167 17.16 0.98 3.68
CA ASN A 167 16.13 1.81 4.31
C ASN A 167 16.62 2.64 5.51
N GLU A 168 17.87 2.53 5.96
CA GLU A 168 18.34 3.23 7.17
C GLU A 168 18.24 4.76 7.10
N ASP A 169 18.41 5.34 5.90
CA ASP A 169 18.21 6.78 5.68
C ASP A 169 16.73 7.19 5.81
N ALA A 170 15.83 6.29 5.44
CA ALA A 170 14.38 6.53 5.51
C ALA A 170 13.81 6.25 6.90
N LEU A 171 14.41 5.36 7.66
CA LEU A 171 13.93 4.90 8.97
C LEU A 171 15.07 4.95 10.02
N PRO A 172 15.60 6.15 10.33
CA PRO A 172 16.82 6.30 11.14
C PRO A 172 16.65 5.83 12.60
N HIS A 173 15.41 5.70 13.08
CA HIS A 173 15.13 5.29 14.45
C HIS A 173 14.98 3.78 14.62
N TYR A 174 15.05 3.01 13.53
CA TYR A 174 14.88 1.56 13.60
C TYR A 174 16.05 0.90 14.31
N THR A 175 15.72 0.02 15.26
CA THR A 175 16.65 -0.86 15.97
C THR A 175 16.89 -2.16 15.19
N ALA A 176 17.83 -2.99 15.63
CA ALA A 176 18.04 -4.32 15.06
C ALA A 176 16.76 -5.19 15.07
N ARG A 177 15.95 -5.05 16.13
CA ARG A 177 14.64 -5.72 16.23
C ARG A 177 13.66 -5.26 15.16
N ASP A 178 13.63 -3.96 14.89
CA ASP A 178 12.70 -3.40 13.91
C ASP A 178 13.11 -3.81 12.48
N TRP A 179 14.41 -3.84 12.18
CA TRP A 179 14.93 -4.35 10.90
C TRP A 179 14.60 -5.82 10.70
N ARG A 180 14.72 -6.64 11.77
CA ARG A 180 14.33 -8.04 11.72
C ARG A 180 12.83 -8.19 11.47
N ALA A 181 11.99 -7.46 12.19
CA ALA A 181 10.54 -7.46 11.99
C ALA A 181 10.15 -6.98 10.59
N MET A 182 10.87 -6.00 10.02
CA MET A 182 10.66 -5.54 8.65
C MET A 182 11.04 -6.62 7.63
N ALA A 183 12.16 -7.32 7.83
CA ALA A 183 12.55 -8.44 6.98
C ALA A 183 11.48 -9.56 6.98
N GLU A 184 10.94 -9.92 8.15
CA GLU A 184 9.88 -10.94 8.27
C GLU A 184 8.57 -10.53 7.54
N ARG A 185 8.32 -9.25 7.36
CA ARG A 185 7.21 -8.77 6.52
C ARG A 185 7.53 -8.86 5.01
N MET A 186 8.79 -8.63 4.61
CA MET A 186 9.20 -8.55 3.20
C MET A 186 9.58 -9.89 2.59
N PHE A 187 10.01 -10.83 3.41
CA PHE A 187 10.55 -12.11 2.98
C PHE A 187 9.73 -13.27 3.55
N ARG A 188 10.01 -14.47 3.05
CA ARG A 188 9.49 -15.75 3.55
C ARG A 188 10.59 -16.80 3.48
N GLU A 189 10.49 -17.81 4.31
CA GLU A 189 11.36 -18.98 4.23
C GLU A 189 10.84 -19.97 3.17
N SER A 190 11.75 -20.52 2.38
CA SER A 190 11.48 -21.57 1.40
C SER A 190 12.72 -22.44 1.26
N ASP A 191 12.55 -23.75 1.52
CA ASP A 191 13.62 -24.74 1.37
C ASP A 191 14.92 -24.39 2.13
N GLY A 192 14.78 -23.81 3.35
CA GLY A 192 15.89 -23.43 4.20
C GLY A 192 16.60 -22.12 3.82
N VAL A 193 16.06 -21.36 2.86
CA VAL A 193 16.54 -20.02 2.48
C VAL A 193 15.45 -18.97 2.67
N VAL A 194 15.85 -17.75 3.02
CA VAL A 194 14.97 -16.60 3.14
C VAL A 194 14.91 -15.89 1.80
N ILE A 195 13.74 -15.88 1.16
CA ILE A 195 13.54 -15.31 -0.18
C ILE A 195 12.52 -14.17 -0.18
N ALA A 196 12.62 -13.28 -1.16
CA ALA A 196 11.65 -12.20 -1.33
C ALA A 196 10.22 -12.73 -1.52
N ASP A 197 9.27 -12.16 -0.79
CA ASP A 197 7.86 -12.58 -0.78
C ASP A 197 7.07 -11.88 -1.90
N TYR A 198 7.72 -11.80 -3.09
CA TYR A 198 7.12 -11.26 -4.32
C TYR A 198 7.70 -11.94 -5.55
N ASP A 199 7.02 -11.82 -6.69
CA ASP A 199 7.50 -12.27 -8.00
C ASP A 199 8.50 -11.24 -8.58
N PRO A 200 9.75 -11.60 -8.91
CA PRO A 200 10.68 -10.69 -9.57
C PRO A 200 10.14 -10.07 -10.86
N GLY A 201 9.21 -10.72 -11.55
CA GLY A 201 8.53 -10.21 -12.75
C GLY A 201 7.80 -8.87 -12.56
N ILE A 202 7.55 -8.44 -11.31
CA ILE A 202 6.93 -7.12 -11.01
C ILE A 202 7.75 -5.94 -11.55
N ALA A 203 9.05 -6.13 -11.82
CA ALA A 203 9.91 -5.09 -12.37
C ALA A 203 9.79 -4.93 -13.90
N VAL A 204 9.18 -5.88 -14.59
CA VAL A 204 9.07 -5.84 -16.06
C VAL A 204 8.34 -4.58 -16.56
N PRO A 205 7.16 -4.21 -16.03
CA PRO A 205 6.49 -2.99 -16.46
C PRO A 205 7.21 -1.69 -16.05
N PHE A 206 8.09 -1.74 -15.06
CA PHE A 206 8.89 -0.59 -14.65
C PHE A 206 9.94 -0.19 -15.70
N LYS A 207 10.37 -1.17 -16.51
CA LYS A 207 11.37 -0.98 -17.58
C LYS A 207 10.74 -0.51 -18.89
N SER A 208 9.44 -0.75 -19.07
CA SER A 208 8.66 -0.33 -20.21
C SER A 208 7.61 0.67 -19.71
N ALA A 209 7.83 1.97 -19.93
CA ALA A 209 6.84 2.98 -19.53
C ALA A 209 5.47 2.64 -20.17
N PRO A 210 4.45 2.22 -19.42
CA PRO A 210 3.17 1.93 -20.02
C PRO A 210 2.52 3.23 -20.47
N ALA A 211 2.04 3.25 -21.71
CA ALA A 211 1.07 4.22 -22.16
C ALA A 211 -0.20 4.01 -21.29
N GLY A 212 -0.40 4.86 -20.31
CA GLY A 212 -1.54 4.83 -19.41
C GLY A 212 -2.16 6.21 -19.30
N ALA A 213 -3.32 6.30 -18.66
CA ALA A 213 -3.96 7.57 -18.35
C ALA A 213 -2.98 8.47 -17.58
N ASP A 214 -3.07 9.78 -17.83
CA ASP A 214 -2.26 10.81 -17.15
C ASP A 214 -2.37 10.66 -15.62
N PRO A 215 -1.24 10.56 -14.89
CA PRO A 215 -1.25 10.47 -13.43
C PRO A 215 -2.03 11.61 -12.76
N GLN A 216 -2.00 12.81 -13.32
CA GLN A 216 -2.77 13.96 -12.83
C GLN A 216 -4.27 13.73 -12.97
N GLN A 217 -4.74 13.19 -14.10
CA GLN A 217 -6.16 12.86 -14.29
C GLN A 217 -6.66 11.82 -13.29
N ARG A 218 -5.83 10.81 -12.97
CA ARG A 218 -6.16 9.81 -11.93
C ARG A 218 -6.27 10.45 -10.54
N TRP A 219 -5.37 11.38 -10.22
CA TRP A 219 -5.42 12.13 -8.97
C TRP A 219 -6.71 12.97 -8.89
N GLU A 220 -7.03 13.72 -9.93
CA GLU A 220 -8.27 14.51 -9.99
C GLU A 220 -9.52 13.63 -9.87
N ALA A 221 -9.53 12.46 -10.50
CA ALA A 221 -10.62 11.50 -10.36
C ALA A 221 -10.75 11.02 -8.91
N LEU A 222 -9.66 10.87 -8.16
CA LEU A 222 -9.69 10.46 -6.76
C LEU A 222 -10.16 11.59 -5.85
N VAL A 223 -9.60 12.80 -5.98
CA VAL A 223 -9.83 13.89 -5.02
C VAL A 223 -11.17 14.60 -5.21
N THR A 224 -11.79 14.49 -6.38
CA THR A 224 -13.06 15.16 -6.66
C THR A 224 -14.19 14.63 -5.80
N GLY A 225 -14.70 15.49 -4.92
CA GLY A 225 -15.88 15.23 -4.09
C GLY A 225 -15.70 14.16 -2.99
N ARG A 226 -14.46 13.81 -2.64
CA ARG A 226 -14.15 12.80 -1.60
C ARG A 226 -13.20 13.35 -0.56
N PRO A 227 -13.36 12.96 0.72
CA PRO A 227 -12.36 13.22 1.75
C PRO A 227 -11.07 12.46 1.43
N ILE A 228 -9.94 13.18 1.42
CA ILE A 228 -8.62 12.62 1.17
C ILE A 228 -7.64 13.06 2.25
N LEU A 229 -6.90 12.11 2.79
CA LEU A 229 -5.72 12.35 3.61
C LEU A 229 -4.48 11.95 2.82
N VAL A 230 -3.61 12.89 2.54
CA VAL A 230 -2.26 12.63 2.03
C VAL A 230 -1.32 12.58 3.22
N LEU A 231 -0.62 11.47 3.40
CA LEU A 231 0.49 11.35 4.34
C LEU A 231 1.79 11.46 3.56
N ARG A 232 2.75 12.20 4.10
CA ARG A 232 4.10 12.30 3.54
C ARG A 232 5.15 12.12 4.62
N GLY A 233 6.11 11.23 4.38
CA GLY A 233 7.31 11.16 5.21
C GLY A 233 8.14 12.44 5.07
N ALA A 234 8.50 13.08 6.19
CA ALA A 234 9.25 14.34 6.17
C ALA A 234 10.58 14.23 5.40
N ARG A 235 11.15 13.03 5.36
CA ARG A 235 12.39 12.69 4.65
C ARG A 235 12.17 11.94 3.32
N SER A 236 10.94 11.93 2.80
CA SER A 236 10.63 11.22 1.55
C SER A 236 11.48 11.72 0.38
N ASP A 237 12.08 10.81 -0.34
CA ASP A 237 12.83 11.01 -1.57
C ASP A 237 11.99 10.74 -2.83
N LEU A 238 10.76 10.21 -2.65
CA LEU A 238 9.85 9.87 -3.75
C LEU A 238 8.79 10.93 -3.99
N LEU A 239 8.16 11.45 -2.94
CA LEU A 239 7.19 12.53 -3.02
C LEU A 239 7.82 13.81 -2.48
N ASP A 240 8.21 14.73 -3.36
CA ASP A 240 8.75 16.03 -2.96
C ASP A 240 7.70 16.84 -2.19
N GLN A 241 8.14 17.70 -1.25
CA GLN A 241 7.23 18.48 -0.41
C GLN A 241 6.31 19.38 -1.24
N ASP A 242 6.88 20.12 -2.19
CA ASP A 242 6.11 21.01 -3.07
C ASP A 242 5.07 20.22 -3.89
N ALA A 243 5.40 18.99 -4.30
CA ALA A 243 4.46 18.12 -5.02
C ALA A 243 3.30 17.68 -4.11
N ALA A 244 3.59 17.33 -2.85
CA ALA A 244 2.56 16.97 -1.88
C ALA A 244 1.64 18.15 -1.52
N GLU A 245 2.21 19.34 -1.34
CA GLU A 245 1.46 20.58 -1.09
C GLU A 245 0.54 20.92 -2.27
N ALA A 246 1.05 20.78 -3.51
CA ALA A 246 0.28 20.99 -4.73
C ALA A 246 -0.91 20.02 -4.86
N MET A 247 -0.80 18.79 -4.35
CA MET A 247 -1.89 17.80 -4.37
C MET A 247 -3.13 18.28 -3.62
N VAL A 248 -2.96 19.04 -2.55
CA VAL A 248 -4.06 19.50 -1.68
C VAL A 248 -4.43 20.97 -1.89
N ALA A 249 -3.60 21.72 -2.60
CA ALA A 249 -3.84 23.14 -2.85
C ALA A 249 -5.17 23.37 -3.58
N GLY A 250 -6.01 24.24 -3.01
CA GLY A 250 -7.33 24.56 -3.56
C GLY A 250 -8.38 23.43 -3.46
N LYS A 251 -8.10 22.36 -2.69
CA LYS A 251 -9.00 21.20 -2.52
C LYS A 251 -9.49 21.11 -1.07
N PRO A 252 -10.67 21.65 -0.74
CA PRO A 252 -11.14 21.75 0.65
C PRO A 252 -11.40 20.39 1.33
N ASN A 253 -11.55 19.33 0.56
CA ASN A 253 -11.76 17.96 1.02
C ASN A 253 -10.46 17.14 1.13
N ALA A 254 -9.31 17.72 0.77
CA ALA A 254 -8.01 17.07 0.86
C ALA A 254 -7.12 17.79 1.90
N ARG A 255 -6.41 17.00 2.69
CA ARG A 255 -5.44 17.52 3.66
C ARG A 255 -4.12 16.75 3.58
N LEU A 256 -3.03 17.45 3.87
CA LEU A 256 -1.68 16.90 3.94
C LEU A 256 -1.24 16.85 5.41
N GLU A 257 -0.69 15.71 5.81
CA GLU A 257 -0.04 15.52 7.12
C GLU A 257 1.38 15.00 6.91
N MET A 258 2.32 15.63 7.59
CA MET A 258 3.74 15.26 7.55
C MET A 258 4.04 14.27 8.67
N VAL A 259 4.60 13.14 8.34
CA VAL A 259 5.09 12.14 9.30
C VAL A 259 6.56 12.41 9.57
N ARG A 260 6.88 12.81 10.81
CA ARG A 260 8.22 13.23 11.18
C ARG A 260 9.23 12.10 11.13
N ASP A 261 10.46 12.42 10.79
CA ASP A 261 11.65 11.57 10.88
C ASP A 261 11.61 10.26 10.08
N VAL A 262 10.69 10.14 9.12
CA VAL A 262 10.62 9.00 8.21
C VAL A 262 10.67 9.41 6.74
N GLY A 263 11.21 8.54 5.90
CA GLY A 263 11.27 8.69 4.45
C GLY A 263 10.18 7.93 3.72
N HIS A 264 10.46 7.52 2.49
CA HIS A 264 9.53 6.71 1.68
C HIS A 264 9.59 5.23 2.07
N ALA A 265 8.51 4.73 2.64
CA ALA A 265 7.28 5.37 3.01
C ALA A 265 7.00 5.15 4.50
N PRO A 266 6.20 6.04 5.16
CA PRO A 266 5.68 5.77 6.50
C PRO A 266 5.04 4.40 6.58
N MET A 267 5.29 3.70 7.69
CA MET A 267 4.78 2.35 7.93
C MET A 267 3.36 2.33 8.50
N LEU A 268 2.80 3.52 8.78
CA LEU A 268 1.46 3.78 9.31
C LEU A 268 1.25 3.33 10.77
N ASP A 269 2.32 2.94 11.45
CA ASP A 269 2.37 2.66 12.90
C ASP A 269 3.08 3.76 13.68
N GLU A 270 3.69 4.73 13.01
CA GLU A 270 4.23 5.93 13.64
C GLU A 270 3.11 6.72 14.33
N PRO A 271 3.39 7.31 15.51
CA PRO A 271 2.38 8.06 16.26
C PRO A 271 1.68 9.15 15.44
N ASP A 272 2.44 9.89 14.61
CA ASP A 272 1.90 10.97 13.78
C ASP A 272 0.96 10.42 12.69
N ALA A 273 1.39 9.37 11.97
CA ALA A 273 0.59 8.72 10.92
C ALA A 273 -0.69 8.12 11.48
N LEU A 274 -0.57 7.35 12.57
CA LEU A 274 -1.70 6.72 13.22
C LEU A 274 -2.72 7.74 13.74
N ALA A 275 -2.25 8.79 14.43
CA ALA A 275 -3.13 9.85 14.92
C ALA A 275 -3.86 10.59 13.78
N ALA A 276 -3.16 10.84 12.66
CA ALA A 276 -3.76 11.48 11.49
C ALA A 276 -4.85 10.61 10.86
N ILE A 277 -4.59 9.29 10.70
CA ILE A 277 -5.57 8.33 10.17
C ILE A 277 -6.80 8.26 11.08
N ILE A 278 -6.62 8.11 12.40
CA ILE A 278 -7.74 8.02 13.34
C ILE A 278 -8.59 9.29 13.32
N ARG A 279 -7.98 10.47 13.34
CA ARG A 279 -8.70 11.75 13.20
C ARG A 279 -9.48 11.82 11.89
N PHE A 280 -8.83 11.45 10.78
CA PHE A 280 -9.46 11.44 9.47
C PHE A 280 -10.70 10.53 9.42
N LEU A 281 -10.60 9.32 9.96
CA LEU A 281 -11.72 8.38 10.02
C LEU A 281 -12.86 8.87 10.92
N ALA A 282 -12.55 9.58 12.01
CA ALA A 282 -13.57 10.18 12.88
C ALA A 282 -14.33 11.31 12.19
N ASP A 283 -13.66 12.10 11.32
CA ASP A 283 -14.26 13.22 10.59
C ASP A 283 -15.20 12.79 9.45
N ILE A 284 -15.01 11.58 8.92
CA ILE A 284 -15.79 11.08 7.77
C ILE A 284 -16.93 10.13 8.16
N GLY A 285 -17.14 9.88 9.45
CA GLY A 285 -18.24 9.07 10.00
C GLY A 285 -17.87 7.70 10.44
#